data_96ed13104e42d1c412dd0bf1a00d6bb7
#
_entry.id   96ed13104e42d1c412dd0bf1a00d6bb7
#
_cell.length_a   1.000
_cell.length_b   1.000
_cell.length_c   1.000
_cell.angle_alpha   90.00
_cell.angle_beta   90.00
_cell.angle_gamma   90.00
#
_symmetry.space_group_name_H-M   'P 1'
#
loop_
_entity.id
_entity.type
_entity.pdbx_description
1 polymer ?
#
loop_
_entity_poly.entity_id
_entity_poly.type
_entity_poly.pdbx_seq_one_letter_code
_entity_poly.pdbx_strand_id
1 'polypeptide(L)'
;HVLEPLMGYIAIAEKIYGNKKNDYCTSWNFGPERRKHLKVIEFAKLFRLKMKSKSNLNINKNPDMREKKYLDLDSRKSKKKMGWKPIMTIDDTLKYTADWYLAHRDKKDMYKFTVDQIKRFMVLK
;
A
#
# COMPACT_ATOMS: atom_id res chain seq x y z
N HIS A 1 0.62 1.18 0.91
CA HIS A 1 -0.28 2.30 0.63
C HIS A 1 -0.78 2.23 -0.81
N VAL A 2 -2.01 2.74 -1.06
CA VAL A 2 -2.63 2.67 -2.40
C VAL A 2 -1.79 3.36 -3.49
N LEU A 3 -1.04 4.36 -3.17
CA LEU A 3 -0.16 5.07 -4.13
C LEU A 3 0.92 4.15 -4.72
N GLU A 4 1.36 3.14 -3.99
CA GLU A 4 2.36 2.17 -4.49
C GLU A 4 1.86 1.36 -5.70
N PRO A 5 0.73 0.62 -5.62
CA PRO A 5 0.22 -0.10 -6.78
C PRO A 5 -0.28 0.84 -7.89
N LEU A 6 -0.81 2.03 -7.56
CA LEU A 6 -1.22 3.01 -8.57
C LEU A 6 -0.04 3.47 -9.43
N MET A 7 1.12 3.71 -8.82
CA MET A 7 2.35 4.00 -9.59
C MET A 7 2.75 2.83 -10.49
N GLY A 8 2.55 1.59 -10.02
CA GLY A 8 2.74 0.41 -10.84
C GLY A 8 1.82 0.38 -12.06
N TYR A 9 0.55 0.73 -11.90
CA TYR A 9 -0.43 0.78 -12.99
C TYR A 9 -0.08 1.88 -14.01
N ILE A 10 0.34 3.06 -13.56
CA ILE A 10 0.80 4.13 -14.44
C ILE A 10 2.04 3.67 -15.23
N ALA A 11 3.00 3.02 -14.57
CA ALA A 11 4.19 2.50 -15.23
C ALA A 11 3.87 1.42 -16.29
N ILE A 12 2.83 0.57 -16.07
CA ILE A 12 2.34 -0.36 -17.10
C ILE A 12 1.77 0.42 -18.27
N ALA A 13 0.91 1.41 -18.03
CA ALA A 13 0.30 2.20 -19.09
C ALA A 13 1.35 2.91 -19.96
N GLU A 14 2.37 3.50 -19.34
CA GLU A 14 3.53 4.10 -20.04
C GLU A 14 4.26 3.07 -20.90
N LYS A 15 4.51 1.87 -20.38
CA LYS A 15 5.21 0.79 -21.11
C LYS A 15 4.36 0.26 -22.28
N ILE A 16 3.05 0.10 -22.12
CA ILE A 16 2.16 -0.32 -23.20
C ILE A 16 2.10 0.75 -24.29
N TYR A 17 1.96 2.02 -23.91
CA TYR A 17 1.92 3.13 -24.85
C TYR A 17 3.21 3.28 -25.67
N GLY A 18 4.35 3.10 -25.02
CA GLY A 18 5.69 3.22 -25.65
C GLY A 18 6.17 1.98 -26.38
N ASN A 19 5.49 0.82 -26.25
CA ASN A 19 5.97 -0.45 -26.79
C ASN A 19 4.94 -1.09 -27.74
N LYS A 20 5.29 -1.16 -29.03
CA LYS A 20 4.46 -1.78 -30.08
C LYS A 20 4.30 -3.32 -29.94
N LYS A 21 5.03 -3.98 -29.05
CA LYS A 21 5.10 -5.45 -28.95
C LYS A 21 4.20 -6.05 -27.87
N ASN A 22 3.19 -5.44 -27.38
CA ASN A 22 2.25 -6.02 -26.40
C ASN A 22 2.86 -6.82 -25.21
N ASP A 23 4.17 -6.72 -24.98
CA ASP A 23 4.93 -7.50 -23.96
C ASP A 23 4.46 -7.21 -22.53
N TYR A 24 3.78 -6.09 -22.35
CA TYR A 24 3.27 -5.65 -21.06
C TYR A 24 1.77 -5.92 -20.87
N CYS A 25 1.06 -6.40 -21.90
CA CYS A 25 -0.35 -6.78 -21.86
C CYS A 25 -0.54 -8.14 -21.17
N THR A 26 -0.25 -8.20 -19.88
CA THR A 26 -0.28 -9.42 -19.07
C THR A 26 -0.57 -9.07 -17.60
N SER A 27 -0.79 -10.08 -16.76
CA SER A 27 -1.01 -9.88 -15.32
C SER A 27 0.27 -9.40 -14.60
N TRP A 28 0.09 -8.48 -13.67
CA TRP A 28 1.16 -7.90 -12.86
C TRP A 28 0.74 -7.84 -11.39
N ASN A 29 1.68 -8.11 -10.49
CA ASN A 29 1.50 -7.94 -9.06
C ASN A 29 2.40 -6.82 -8.55
N PHE A 30 1.84 -5.96 -7.72
CA PHE A 30 2.53 -4.89 -7.02
C PHE A 30 2.28 -5.06 -5.51
N GLY A 31 3.28 -5.45 -4.78
CA GLY A 31 3.18 -5.73 -3.35
C GLY A 31 4.43 -5.30 -2.58
N PRO A 32 4.36 -5.28 -1.26
CA PRO A 32 5.47 -4.88 -0.41
C PRO A 32 6.68 -5.81 -0.56
N GLU A 33 7.84 -5.36 -0.10
CA GLU A 33 8.99 -6.25 0.00
C GLU A 33 8.78 -7.32 1.07
N ARG A 34 9.11 -8.57 0.73
CA ARG A 34 8.92 -9.77 1.57
C ARG A 34 9.69 -9.79 2.89
N ARG A 35 10.40 -8.74 3.27
CA ARG A 35 11.40 -8.78 4.36
C ARG A 35 10.86 -8.91 5.77
N LYS A 36 9.58 -8.61 6.04
CA LYS A 36 8.98 -8.79 7.38
C LYS A 36 7.47 -9.03 7.27
N HIS A 37 7.06 -10.23 7.58
CA HIS A 37 5.64 -10.54 7.78
C HIS A 37 5.22 -10.00 9.15
N LEU A 38 4.43 -8.95 9.18
CA LEU A 38 3.72 -8.53 10.38
C LEU A 38 2.44 -9.36 10.52
N LYS A 39 2.19 -9.84 11.71
CA LYS A 39 0.87 -10.41 12.03
C LYS A 39 -0.19 -9.30 11.98
N VAL A 40 -1.42 -9.66 11.60
CA VAL A 40 -2.54 -8.70 11.55
C VAL A 40 -2.68 -7.92 12.85
N ILE A 41 -2.52 -8.58 13.99
CA ILE A 41 -2.61 -7.93 15.31
C ILE A 41 -1.49 -6.89 15.54
N GLU A 42 -0.27 -7.16 15.05
CA GLU A 42 0.85 -6.22 15.15
C GLU A 42 0.60 -5.00 14.27
N PHE A 43 0.12 -5.23 13.03
CA PHE A 43 -0.27 -4.18 12.12
C PHE A 43 -1.40 -3.31 12.71
N ALA A 44 -2.44 -3.93 13.27
CA ALA A 44 -3.55 -3.22 13.92
C ALA A 44 -3.08 -2.39 15.11
N LYS A 45 -2.17 -2.91 15.95
CA LYS A 45 -1.58 -2.15 17.07
C LYS A 45 -0.81 -0.92 16.57
N LEU A 46 0.04 -1.08 15.55
CA LEU A 46 0.80 0.03 14.98
C LEU A 46 -0.12 1.08 14.34
N PHE A 47 -1.15 0.63 13.60
CA PHE A 47 -2.12 1.54 13.00
C PHE A 47 -2.92 2.31 14.07
N ARG A 48 -3.35 1.63 15.13
CA ARG A 48 -4.03 2.28 16.27
C ARG A 48 -3.19 3.41 16.87
N LEU A 49 -1.87 3.19 17.02
CA LEU A 49 -0.96 4.23 17.53
C LEU A 49 -0.90 5.43 16.57
N LYS A 50 -0.77 5.20 15.26
CA LYS A 50 -0.77 6.27 14.26
C LYS A 50 -2.09 7.04 14.23
N MET A 51 -3.21 6.36 14.45
CA MET A 51 -4.56 6.96 14.58
C MET A 51 -4.77 7.71 15.89
N LYS A 52 -3.82 7.65 16.84
CA LYS A 52 -3.97 8.19 18.19
C LYS A 52 -5.25 7.72 18.88
N SER A 53 -5.66 6.48 18.58
CA SER A 53 -6.91 5.90 19.08
C SER A 53 -6.71 5.25 20.44
N LYS A 54 -7.67 5.48 21.34
CA LYS A 54 -7.76 4.81 22.66
C LYS A 54 -8.61 3.53 22.62
N SER A 55 -9.16 3.17 21.45
CA SER A 55 -10.03 1.98 21.31
C SER A 55 -9.30 0.70 21.66
N ASN A 56 -9.98 -0.25 22.27
CA ASN A 56 -9.45 -1.58 22.51
C ASN A 56 -9.52 -2.43 21.24
N LEU A 57 -8.50 -3.28 21.05
CA LEU A 57 -8.51 -4.29 19.98
C LEU A 57 -9.10 -5.58 20.54
N ASN A 58 -10.31 -5.93 20.10
CA ASN A 58 -10.93 -7.20 20.45
C ASN A 58 -10.49 -8.27 19.45
N ILE A 59 -9.86 -9.33 19.96
CA ILE A 59 -9.44 -10.48 19.15
C ILE A 59 -10.53 -11.54 19.28
N ASN A 60 -11.30 -11.73 18.21
CA ASN A 60 -12.23 -12.86 18.14
C ASN A 60 -11.44 -14.13 17.75
N LYS A 61 -11.43 -15.11 18.64
CA LYS A 61 -10.81 -16.42 18.42
C LYS A 61 -11.83 -17.40 17.82
N ASN A 62 -12.52 -17.03 16.75
CA ASN A 62 -13.45 -17.95 16.10
C ASN A 62 -12.65 -18.97 15.28
N PRO A 63 -12.65 -20.28 15.64
CA PRO A 63 -11.87 -21.32 14.96
C PRO A 63 -12.39 -21.65 13.54
N ASP A 64 -13.60 -21.25 13.19
CA ASP A 64 -14.25 -21.61 11.92
C ASP A 64 -13.78 -20.76 10.72
N MET A 65 -13.13 -19.64 10.95
CA MET A 65 -12.51 -18.82 9.88
C MET A 65 -11.00 -19.08 9.82
N ARG A 66 -10.61 -20.11 9.07
CA ARG A 66 -9.19 -20.35 8.75
C ARG A 66 -8.76 -19.41 7.62
N GLU A 67 -8.33 -18.21 7.95
CA GLU A 67 -7.56 -17.39 7.00
C GLU A 67 -6.23 -18.09 6.64
N LYS A 68 -5.81 -17.95 5.39
CA LYS A 68 -4.48 -18.42 4.99
C LYS A 68 -3.43 -17.72 5.86
N LYS A 69 -2.52 -18.51 6.41
CA LYS A 69 -1.47 -18.06 7.34
C LYS A 69 -0.58 -16.96 6.75
N TYR A 70 -0.47 -16.93 5.43
CA TYR A 70 0.30 -15.95 4.66
C TYR A 70 -0.43 -15.63 3.35
N LEU A 71 -0.61 -14.37 3.04
CA LEU A 71 -1.11 -13.88 1.77
C LEU A 71 -0.09 -12.89 1.21
N ASP A 72 0.85 -13.40 0.43
CA ASP A 72 1.89 -12.60 -0.21
C ASP A 72 1.65 -12.44 -1.69
N LEU A 73 1.85 -11.24 -2.19
CA LEU A 73 1.92 -10.96 -3.61
C LEU A 73 3.36 -11.14 -4.11
N ASP A 74 3.54 -11.97 -5.13
CA ASP A 74 4.82 -12.12 -5.79
C ASP A 74 5.05 -11.00 -6.82
N SER A 75 5.83 -10.00 -6.42
CA SER A 75 6.18 -8.83 -7.25
C SER A 75 7.50 -9.00 -8.03
N ARG A 76 8.09 -10.20 -8.07
CA ARG A 76 9.38 -10.42 -8.76
C ARG A 76 9.32 -10.09 -10.25
N LYS A 77 8.19 -10.37 -10.91
CA LYS A 77 7.98 -10.03 -12.33
C LYS A 77 8.02 -8.52 -12.54
N SER A 78 7.31 -7.74 -11.71
CA SER A 78 7.27 -6.29 -11.79
C SER A 78 8.66 -5.67 -11.54
N LYS A 79 9.39 -6.19 -10.56
CA LYS A 79 10.79 -5.81 -10.32
C LYS A 79 11.67 -6.06 -11.52
N LYS A 80 11.67 -7.30 -12.05
CA LYS A 80 12.60 -7.73 -13.11
C LYS A 80 12.31 -7.07 -14.45
N LYS A 81 11.03 -6.96 -14.85
CA LYS A 81 10.66 -6.49 -16.19
C LYS A 81 10.40 -4.98 -16.26
N MET A 82 10.01 -4.36 -15.16
CA MET A 82 9.63 -2.94 -15.14
C MET A 82 10.56 -2.08 -14.27
N GLY A 83 11.43 -2.70 -13.47
CA GLY A 83 12.21 -1.99 -12.47
C GLY A 83 11.36 -1.45 -11.30
N TRP A 84 10.08 -1.83 -11.23
CA TRP A 84 9.20 -1.36 -10.17
C TRP A 84 9.58 -1.98 -8.83
N LYS A 85 9.60 -1.18 -7.79
CA LYS A 85 9.77 -1.61 -6.41
C LYS A 85 9.01 -0.66 -5.49
N PRO A 86 8.50 -1.14 -4.34
CA PRO A 86 7.86 -0.26 -3.36
C PRO A 86 8.89 0.74 -2.82
N ILE A 87 8.42 1.95 -2.55
CA ILE A 87 9.22 3.07 -2.03
C ILE A 87 8.99 3.22 -0.53
N MET A 88 7.74 3.04 -0.10
CA MET A 88 7.33 3.26 1.29
C MET A 88 7.70 2.08 2.19
N THR A 89 8.16 2.40 3.39
CA THR A 89 8.22 1.44 4.49
C THR A 89 6.81 1.13 5.04
N ILE A 90 6.70 0.12 5.90
CA ILE A 90 5.45 -0.15 6.61
C ILE A 90 5.04 1.06 7.47
N ASP A 91 6.00 1.71 8.11
CA ASP A 91 5.73 2.89 8.95
C ASP A 91 5.19 4.06 8.11
N ASP A 92 5.79 4.33 6.95
CA ASP A 92 5.30 5.34 6.01
C ASP A 92 3.89 5.02 5.53
N THR A 93 3.64 3.76 5.15
CA THR A 93 2.32 3.27 4.72
C THR A 93 1.26 3.51 5.79
N LEU A 94 1.55 3.13 7.03
CA LEU A 94 0.63 3.32 8.15
C LEU A 94 0.41 4.81 8.44
N LYS A 95 1.48 5.60 8.40
CA LYS A 95 1.42 7.05 8.63
C LYS A 95 0.58 7.74 7.57
N TYR A 96 0.83 7.52 6.29
CA TYR A 96 0.06 8.13 5.20
C TYR A 96 -1.43 7.78 5.29
N THR A 97 -1.73 6.51 5.57
CA THR A 97 -3.10 6.04 5.73
C THR A 97 -3.77 6.71 6.93
N ALA A 98 -3.11 6.70 8.10
CA ALA A 98 -3.65 7.32 9.30
C ALA A 98 -3.85 8.83 9.16
N ASP A 99 -2.89 9.54 8.57
CA ASP A 99 -2.97 10.98 8.33
C ASP A 99 -4.18 11.32 7.47
N TRP A 100 -4.49 10.50 6.45
CA TRP A 100 -5.66 10.71 5.59
C TRP A 100 -6.97 10.56 6.38
N TYR A 101 -7.11 9.47 7.16
CA TYR A 101 -8.31 9.25 7.98
C TYR A 101 -8.47 10.31 9.08
N LEU A 102 -7.37 10.76 9.69
CA LEU A 102 -7.39 11.84 10.67
C LEU A 102 -7.84 13.16 10.04
N ALA A 103 -7.32 13.50 8.87
CA ALA A 103 -7.72 14.69 8.12
C ALA A 103 -9.21 14.66 7.75
N HIS A 104 -9.72 13.47 7.32
CA HIS A 104 -11.14 13.28 7.01
C HIS A 104 -12.01 13.44 8.27
N ARG A 105 -11.63 12.83 9.38
CA ARG A 105 -12.31 12.99 10.66
C ARG A 105 -12.37 14.46 11.09
N ASP A 106 -11.29 15.19 10.88
CA ASP A 106 -11.15 16.60 11.23
C ASP A 106 -11.78 17.53 10.18
N LYS A 107 -12.57 16.97 9.21
CA LYS A 107 -13.32 17.68 8.16
C LYS A 107 -12.46 18.63 7.31
N LYS A 108 -11.20 18.27 7.04
CA LYS A 108 -10.32 19.03 6.16
C LYS A 108 -10.78 18.92 4.70
N ASP A 109 -10.31 19.82 3.85
CA ASP A 109 -10.44 19.69 2.40
C ASP A 109 -9.68 18.45 1.92
N MET A 110 -10.42 17.37 1.66
CA MET A 110 -9.83 16.08 1.32
C MET A 110 -9.24 16.03 -0.08
N TYR A 111 -9.75 16.84 -1.01
CA TYR A 111 -9.14 16.97 -2.33
C TYR A 111 -7.73 17.55 -2.21
N LYS A 112 -7.61 18.71 -1.57
CA LYS A 112 -6.32 19.36 -1.34
C LYS A 112 -5.37 18.46 -0.57
N PHE A 113 -5.85 17.83 0.51
CA PHE A 113 -5.04 16.92 1.34
C PHE A 113 -4.50 15.74 0.52
N THR A 114 -5.35 15.12 -0.31
CA THR A 114 -4.97 13.98 -1.15
C THR A 114 -3.94 14.39 -2.21
N VAL A 115 -4.15 15.52 -2.88
CA VAL A 115 -3.18 16.08 -3.84
C VAL A 115 -1.83 16.33 -3.18
N ASP A 116 -1.82 16.89 -1.96
CA ASP A 116 -0.58 17.13 -1.21
C ASP A 116 0.11 15.81 -0.77
N GLN A 117 -0.66 14.77 -0.46
CA GLN A 117 -0.09 13.44 -0.23
C GLN A 117 0.56 12.85 -1.48
N ILE A 118 -0.10 12.97 -2.64
CA ILE A 118 0.44 12.51 -3.92
C ILE A 118 1.76 13.24 -4.22
N LYS A 119 1.78 14.58 -4.11
CA LYS A 119 3.00 15.38 -4.34
C LYS A 119 4.15 14.92 -3.43
N ARG A 120 3.89 14.74 -2.13
CA ARG A 120 4.90 14.24 -1.18
C ARG A 120 5.39 12.84 -1.53
N PHE A 121 4.49 11.94 -1.95
CA PHE A 121 4.86 10.60 -2.39
C PHE A 121 5.78 10.64 -3.63
N MET A 122 5.49 11.52 -4.60
CA MET A 122 6.31 11.65 -5.81
C MET A 122 7.74 12.11 -5.53
N VAL A 123 7.96 12.84 -4.43
CA VAL A 123 9.31 13.29 -4.01
C VAL A 123 10.11 12.17 -3.31
N LEU A 124 9.44 11.13 -2.77
CA LEU A 124 10.12 9.99 -2.16
C LEU A 124 10.81 9.08 -3.20
N LYS A 125 10.48 9.25 -4.48
CA LYS A 125 11.02 8.48 -5.61
C LYS A 125 12.37 9.03 -6.03
#